data_cbb854fa5574ba41e2ac76f9fb441312
#
_entry.id   cbb854fa5574ba41e2ac76f9fb441312
#
_cell.length_a   1.000
_cell.length_b   1.000
_cell.length_c   1.000
_cell.angle_alpha   90.00
_cell.angle_beta   90.00
_cell.angle_gamma   90.00
#
_symmetry.space_group_name_H-M   'P 1'
#
loop_
_entity.id
_entity.type
_entity.pdbx_description
1 polymer ?
#
loop_
_entity_poly.entity_id
_entity_poly.type
_entity_poly.pdbx_seq_one_letter_code
_entity_poly.pdbx_strand_id
1 'polypeptide(L)'
;MKLPIEDRLREIYEELPRSERLLADIIIDFPGDLATHSISELVERANTSNAAATRLIKRLGYKDFREIRKQARDAKAEGSPRYLNTFDHHSGDFQSEIKQHVDCEMQNLLRSFESLNEDTVREITGCIEKARNIWVIGYGNSYMPAMYLRQQLVQLRPGVEILPRPGQAIEKDLSGLTEGDLLVVVGFRRRKEVIYKLMKYAQEVGAGVLYVTDQSEDKTSGLANWTLRCVVRSTSLFDSYIAAFSLLNYICASVSDRLGRAASDRLSKAERLRDVFRCPD
;
A
#
# COMPACT_ATOMS: atom_id res chain seq x y z
N MET A 1 -7.53 15.39 -14.11
CA MET A 1 -8.24 14.71 -13.00
C MET A 1 -9.26 15.70 -12.46
N LYS A 2 -10.52 15.32 -12.29
CA LYS A 2 -11.52 16.22 -11.67
C LYS A 2 -11.15 16.41 -10.19
N LEU A 3 -11.23 17.62 -9.65
CA LEU A 3 -11.02 17.91 -8.22
C LEU A 3 -11.92 17.04 -7.34
N PRO A 4 -11.45 16.59 -6.18
CA PRO A 4 -12.28 15.91 -5.18
C PRO A 4 -13.54 16.72 -4.83
N ILE A 5 -14.62 16.02 -4.48
CA ILE A 5 -15.91 16.69 -4.20
C ILE A 5 -15.80 17.67 -3.01
N GLU A 6 -15.05 17.31 -1.98
CA GLU A 6 -14.85 18.16 -0.80
C GLU A 6 -14.10 19.47 -1.13
N ASP A 7 -13.15 19.42 -2.06
CA ASP A 7 -12.43 20.63 -2.47
C ASP A 7 -13.36 21.56 -3.28
N ARG A 8 -14.21 21.00 -4.17
CA ARG A 8 -15.26 21.77 -4.86
C ARG A 8 -16.30 22.34 -3.90
N LEU A 9 -16.69 21.57 -2.87
CA LEU A 9 -17.62 22.04 -1.84
C LEU A 9 -17.05 23.24 -1.09
N ARG A 10 -15.77 23.19 -0.73
CA ARG A 10 -15.10 24.31 -0.02
C ARG A 10 -15.07 25.59 -0.85
N GLU A 11 -14.87 25.47 -2.19
CA GLU A 11 -14.86 26.62 -3.08
C GLU A 11 -16.20 27.37 -3.13
N ILE A 12 -17.34 26.66 -3.03
CA ILE A 12 -18.68 27.25 -3.13
C ILE A 12 -19.45 27.27 -1.82
N TYR A 13 -18.83 26.87 -0.71
CA TYR A 13 -19.52 26.63 0.58
C TYR A 13 -20.31 27.84 1.07
N GLU A 14 -19.74 29.04 1.01
CA GLU A 14 -20.38 30.27 1.46
C GLU A 14 -21.59 30.67 0.63
N GLU A 15 -21.67 30.22 -0.61
CA GLU A 15 -22.77 30.49 -1.54
C GLU A 15 -23.91 29.47 -1.43
N LEU A 16 -23.74 28.39 -0.62
CA LEU A 16 -24.72 27.34 -0.49
C LEU A 16 -25.94 27.76 0.34
N PRO A 17 -27.17 27.51 -0.12
CA PRO A 17 -28.37 27.62 0.71
C PRO A 17 -28.28 26.68 1.93
N ARG A 18 -28.93 27.06 3.03
CA ARG A 18 -28.88 26.32 4.30
C ARG A 18 -29.16 24.82 4.12
N SER A 19 -30.14 24.42 3.33
CA SER A 19 -30.50 23.02 3.08
C SER A 19 -29.43 22.22 2.31
N GLU A 20 -28.64 22.88 1.45
CA GLU A 20 -27.54 22.29 0.70
C GLU A 20 -26.28 22.25 1.59
N ARG A 21 -26.09 23.26 2.46
CA ARG A 21 -24.98 23.36 3.40
C ARG A 21 -24.99 22.22 4.41
N LEU A 22 -26.18 21.86 4.95
CA LEU A 22 -26.31 20.70 5.85
C LEU A 22 -25.78 19.38 5.26
N LEU A 23 -26.02 19.14 3.99
CA LEU A 23 -25.49 17.95 3.30
C LEU A 23 -23.99 18.13 2.98
N ALA A 24 -23.56 19.35 2.65
CA ALA A 24 -22.16 19.65 2.40
C ALA A 24 -21.29 19.39 3.64
N ASP A 25 -21.77 19.73 4.83
CA ASP A 25 -21.09 19.49 6.11
C ASP A 25 -20.81 18.00 6.31
N ILE A 26 -21.81 17.14 6.13
CA ILE A 26 -21.63 15.68 6.23
C ILE A 26 -20.63 15.17 5.20
N ILE A 27 -20.67 15.67 3.97
CA ILE A 27 -19.75 15.24 2.91
C ILE A 27 -18.31 15.68 3.21
N ILE A 28 -18.13 16.88 3.77
CA ILE A 28 -16.80 17.42 4.13
C ILE A 28 -16.22 16.64 5.31
N ASP A 29 -17.04 16.37 6.31
CA ASP A 29 -16.61 15.69 7.54
C ASP A 29 -16.39 14.18 7.32
N PHE A 30 -17.27 13.56 6.53
CA PHE A 30 -17.27 12.11 6.30
C PHE A 30 -17.31 11.75 4.80
N PRO A 31 -16.33 12.12 4.00
CA PRO A 31 -16.33 11.86 2.56
C PRO A 31 -16.34 10.35 2.22
N GLY A 32 -15.92 9.49 3.15
CA GLY A 32 -16.00 8.04 3.03
C GLY A 32 -17.42 7.50 2.89
N ASP A 33 -18.41 8.20 3.45
CA ASP A 33 -19.83 7.82 3.40
C ASP A 33 -20.39 7.88 1.97
N LEU A 34 -19.85 8.72 1.11
CA LEU A 34 -20.20 8.76 -0.31
C LEU A 34 -19.96 7.43 -1.03
N ALA A 35 -18.98 6.64 -0.59
CA ALA A 35 -18.67 5.34 -1.18
C ALA A 35 -19.61 4.23 -0.72
N THR A 36 -20.16 4.33 0.50
CA THR A 36 -20.89 3.27 1.22
C THR A 36 -22.37 3.53 1.33
N HIS A 37 -22.82 4.77 1.60
CA HIS A 37 -24.21 5.12 1.85
C HIS A 37 -24.96 5.54 0.56
N SER A 38 -26.29 5.36 0.57
CA SER A 38 -27.14 5.91 -0.46
C SER A 38 -27.36 7.42 -0.25
N ILE A 39 -27.78 8.12 -1.33
CA ILE A 39 -28.09 9.55 -1.19
C ILE A 39 -29.23 9.79 -0.20
N SER A 40 -30.19 8.87 -0.10
CA SER A 40 -31.32 8.97 0.83
C SER A 40 -30.85 8.86 2.28
N GLU A 41 -29.92 7.97 2.60
CA GLU A 41 -29.32 7.83 3.92
C GLU A 41 -28.54 9.09 4.31
N LEU A 42 -27.76 9.65 3.39
CA LEU A 42 -27.02 10.89 3.65
C LEU A 42 -27.94 12.10 3.85
N VAL A 43 -29.03 12.18 3.08
CA VAL A 43 -30.04 13.22 3.20
C VAL A 43 -30.81 13.14 4.53
N GLU A 44 -31.15 11.94 4.97
CA GLU A 44 -31.78 11.70 6.28
C GLU A 44 -30.85 12.13 7.42
N ARG A 45 -29.59 11.74 7.38
CA ARG A 45 -28.57 12.11 8.37
C ARG A 45 -28.29 13.63 8.39
N ALA A 46 -28.29 14.26 7.22
CA ALA A 46 -28.14 15.71 7.09
C ALA A 46 -29.40 16.48 7.50
N ASN A 47 -30.48 15.81 7.85
CA ASN A 47 -31.79 16.42 8.11
C ASN A 47 -32.19 17.43 7.01
N THR A 48 -32.06 17.00 5.75
CA THR A 48 -32.35 17.80 4.55
C THR A 48 -33.26 17.03 3.58
N SER A 49 -33.39 17.49 2.33
CA SER A 49 -34.26 16.86 1.33
C SER A 49 -33.51 16.31 0.12
N ASN A 50 -34.06 15.28 -0.53
CA ASN A 50 -33.53 14.77 -1.81
C ASN A 50 -33.45 15.86 -2.90
N ALA A 51 -34.36 16.83 -2.85
CA ALA A 51 -34.34 17.97 -3.77
C ALA A 51 -33.12 18.87 -3.52
N ALA A 52 -32.75 19.10 -2.25
CA ALA A 52 -31.55 19.85 -1.89
C ALA A 52 -30.27 19.10 -2.36
N ALA A 53 -30.24 17.78 -2.14
CA ALA A 53 -29.14 16.94 -2.60
C ALA A 53 -28.97 16.99 -4.12
N THR A 54 -30.05 16.90 -4.87
CA THR A 54 -30.02 16.97 -6.33
C THR A 54 -29.50 18.33 -6.82
N ARG A 55 -29.89 19.43 -6.19
CA ARG A 55 -29.38 20.77 -6.53
C ARG A 55 -27.89 20.90 -6.22
N LEU A 56 -27.46 20.44 -5.03
CA LEU A 56 -26.05 20.47 -4.65
C LEU A 56 -25.18 19.67 -5.63
N ILE A 57 -25.58 18.46 -5.99
CA ILE A 57 -24.89 17.59 -6.96
C ILE A 57 -24.71 18.29 -8.30
N LYS A 58 -25.77 18.93 -8.83
CA LYS A 58 -25.72 19.67 -10.08
C LYS A 58 -24.85 20.93 -9.97
N ARG A 59 -24.91 21.66 -8.84
CA ARG A 59 -24.09 22.85 -8.58
C ARG A 59 -22.59 22.51 -8.56
N LEU A 60 -22.25 21.32 -8.05
CA LEU A 60 -20.88 20.80 -8.05
C LEU A 60 -20.42 20.26 -9.42
N GLY A 61 -21.29 20.30 -10.44
CA GLY A 61 -20.95 19.90 -11.81
C GLY A 61 -20.94 18.39 -12.04
N TYR A 62 -21.62 17.63 -11.18
CA TYR A 62 -21.82 16.19 -11.38
C TYR A 62 -23.17 15.92 -12.07
N LYS A 63 -23.19 14.86 -12.88
CA LYS A 63 -24.40 14.43 -13.57
C LYS A 63 -25.43 13.86 -12.57
N ASP A 64 -24.97 12.99 -11.68
CA ASP A 64 -25.77 12.34 -10.65
C ASP A 64 -24.91 11.87 -9.48
N PHE A 65 -25.56 11.31 -8.45
CA PHE A 65 -24.86 10.77 -7.28
C PHE A 65 -24.01 9.52 -7.60
N ARG A 66 -24.31 8.79 -8.68
CA ARG A 66 -23.51 7.62 -9.08
C ARG A 66 -22.11 8.03 -9.51
N GLU A 67 -22.00 9.19 -10.21
CA GLU A 67 -20.68 9.73 -10.59
C GLU A 67 -19.85 10.09 -9.37
N ILE A 68 -20.45 10.74 -8.35
CA ILE A 68 -19.82 11.06 -7.08
C ILE A 68 -19.38 9.79 -6.35
N ARG A 69 -20.29 8.81 -6.22
CA ARG A 69 -20.03 7.53 -5.56
C ARG A 69 -18.89 6.76 -6.25
N LYS A 70 -18.85 6.77 -7.56
CA LYS A 70 -17.76 6.15 -8.32
C LYS A 70 -16.43 6.82 -7.97
N GLN A 71 -16.35 8.16 -8.02
CA GLN A 71 -15.15 8.89 -7.64
C GLN A 71 -14.71 8.60 -6.20
N ALA A 72 -15.66 8.54 -5.26
CA ALA A 72 -15.38 8.22 -3.86
C ALA A 72 -14.87 6.77 -3.68
N ARG A 73 -15.46 5.80 -4.40
CA ARG A 73 -15.00 4.41 -4.38
C ARG A 73 -13.62 4.24 -5.00
N ASP A 74 -13.36 4.90 -6.11
CA ASP A 74 -12.05 4.88 -6.76
C ASP A 74 -10.99 5.49 -5.84
N ALA A 75 -11.26 6.65 -5.22
CA ALA A 75 -10.38 7.28 -4.25
C ALA A 75 -10.18 6.43 -2.98
N LYS A 76 -11.23 5.75 -2.49
CA LYS A 76 -11.13 4.80 -1.37
C LYS A 76 -10.30 3.58 -1.76
N ALA A 77 -10.46 3.05 -2.96
CA ALA A 77 -9.67 1.95 -3.49
C ALA A 77 -8.20 2.32 -3.67
N GLU A 78 -7.93 3.57 -4.05
CA GLU A 78 -6.57 4.15 -4.11
C GLU A 78 -5.96 4.47 -2.74
N GLY A 79 -6.70 4.22 -1.63
CA GLY A 79 -6.24 4.46 -0.26
C GLY A 79 -6.18 5.94 0.13
N SER A 80 -7.10 6.76 -0.39
CA SER A 80 -7.21 8.16 0.06
C SER A 80 -7.66 8.22 1.52
N PRO A 81 -6.87 8.78 2.46
CA PRO A 81 -7.23 8.86 3.87
C PRO A 81 -8.56 9.61 4.12
N ARG A 82 -8.89 10.59 3.26
CA ARG A 82 -10.14 11.35 3.34
C ARG A 82 -11.38 10.46 3.21
N TYR A 83 -11.32 9.41 2.37
CA TYR A 83 -12.44 8.51 2.11
C TYR A 83 -12.49 7.27 3.04
N LEU A 84 -11.56 7.18 3.97
CA LEU A 84 -11.58 6.19 5.06
C LEU A 84 -12.34 6.71 6.29
N ASN A 85 -12.52 8.03 6.42
CA ASN A 85 -13.28 8.64 7.49
C ASN A 85 -14.79 8.51 7.21
N THR A 86 -15.47 7.66 7.97
CA THR A 86 -16.92 7.45 7.91
C THR A 86 -17.53 7.71 9.29
N PHE A 87 -18.80 8.12 9.32
CA PHE A 87 -19.51 8.47 10.56
C PHE A 87 -19.62 7.27 11.54
N ASP A 88 -19.69 6.05 11.01
CA ASP A 88 -19.91 4.84 11.83
C ASP A 88 -18.67 4.39 12.64
N HIS A 89 -17.53 5.07 12.51
CA HIS A 89 -16.30 4.73 13.25
C HIS A 89 -16.26 5.18 14.71
N HIS A 90 -17.31 5.85 15.24
CA HIS A 90 -17.22 6.52 16.53
C HIS A 90 -18.19 5.98 17.60
N SER A 91 -18.79 4.80 17.45
CA SER A 91 -19.84 4.29 18.37
C SER A 91 -19.53 2.95 19.05
N GLY A 92 -18.26 2.59 19.20
CA GLY A 92 -17.85 1.33 19.83
C GLY A 92 -17.27 1.51 21.24
N ASP A 93 -17.58 0.55 22.14
CA ASP A 93 -16.80 0.33 23.35
C ASP A 93 -15.36 -0.05 22.98
N PHE A 94 -14.37 0.40 23.74
CA PHE A 94 -12.92 0.16 23.52
C PHE A 94 -12.58 -1.31 23.30
N GLN A 95 -13.23 -2.23 24.01
CA GLN A 95 -13.05 -3.68 23.81
C GLN A 95 -13.56 -4.15 22.43
N SER A 96 -14.64 -3.56 21.96
CA SER A 96 -15.19 -3.81 20.62
C SER A 96 -14.25 -3.30 19.52
N GLU A 97 -13.63 -2.13 19.71
CA GLU A 97 -12.67 -1.55 18.77
C GLU A 97 -11.39 -2.39 18.65
N ILE A 98 -10.83 -2.86 19.79
CA ILE A 98 -9.69 -3.78 19.80
C ILE A 98 -10.03 -5.06 19.04
N LYS A 99 -11.18 -5.66 19.33
CA LYS A 99 -11.61 -6.88 18.68
C LYS A 99 -11.75 -6.70 17.16
N GLN A 100 -12.39 -5.61 16.72
CA GLN A 100 -12.53 -5.29 15.31
C GLN A 100 -11.17 -5.11 14.63
N HIS A 101 -10.22 -4.44 15.29
CA HIS A 101 -8.87 -4.29 14.79
C HIS A 101 -8.20 -5.66 14.60
N VAL A 102 -8.20 -6.50 15.64
CA VAL A 102 -7.59 -7.84 15.58
C VAL A 102 -8.24 -8.71 14.51
N ASP A 103 -9.57 -8.72 14.43
CA ASP A 103 -10.31 -9.49 13.42
C ASP A 103 -9.96 -9.01 12.00
N CYS A 104 -9.82 -7.71 11.80
CA CYS A 104 -9.38 -7.13 10.52
C CYS A 104 -7.98 -7.60 10.14
N GLU A 105 -7.01 -7.55 11.07
CA GLU A 105 -5.64 -7.99 10.84
C GLU A 105 -5.55 -9.49 10.55
N MET A 106 -6.30 -10.31 11.28
CA MET A 106 -6.38 -11.75 11.01
C MET A 106 -6.91 -12.04 9.60
N GLN A 107 -7.95 -11.32 9.17
CA GLN A 107 -8.49 -11.45 7.82
C GLN A 107 -7.49 -10.98 6.75
N ASN A 108 -6.74 -9.92 7.00
CA ASN A 108 -5.68 -9.46 6.11
C ASN A 108 -4.62 -10.54 5.91
N LEU A 109 -4.17 -11.17 7.00
CA LEU A 109 -3.21 -12.28 6.96
C LEU A 109 -3.76 -13.45 6.16
N LEU A 110 -4.91 -14.00 6.55
CA LEU A 110 -5.50 -15.17 5.90
C LEU A 110 -5.64 -14.97 4.39
N ARG A 111 -6.27 -13.87 3.96
CA ARG A 111 -6.50 -13.59 2.52
C ARG A 111 -5.22 -13.34 1.74
N SER A 112 -4.18 -12.79 2.37
CA SER A 112 -2.89 -12.59 1.72
C SER A 112 -2.18 -13.91 1.46
N PHE A 113 -2.23 -14.84 2.43
CA PHE A 113 -1.61 -16.16 2.30
C PHE A 113 -2.43 -17.14 1.45
N GLU A 114 -3.77 -17.05 1.43
CA GLU A 114 -4.63 -17.83 0.52
C GLU A 114 -4.29 -17.61 -0.95
N SER A 115 -3.83 -16.43 -1.31
CA SER A 115 -3.43 -16.08 -2.68
C SER A 115 -2.03 -16.56 -3.05
N LEU A 116 -1.26 -17.11 -2.10
CA LEU A 116 0.11 -17.51 -2.29
C LEU A 116 0.20 -18.92 -2.90
N ASN A 117 0.90 -19.03 -4.02
CA ASN A 117 1.15 -20.30 -4.70
C ASN A 117 2.54 -20.83 -4.35
N GLU A 118 2.66 -22.13 -4.04
CA GLU A 118 3.93 -22.76 -3.67
C GLU A 118 4.98 -22.67 -4.79
N ASP A 119 4.58 -22.86 -6.04
CA ASP A 119 5.50 -22.77 -7.18
C ASP A 119 6.05 -21.35 -7.34
N THR A 120 5.18 -20.33 -7.17
CA THR A 120 5.59 -18.93 -7.19
C THR A 120 6.60 -18.63 -6.07
N VAL A 121 6.38 -19.13 -4.85
CA VAL A 121 7.34 -18.98 -3.75
C VAL A 121 8.68 -19.66 -4.07
N ARG A 122 8.65 -20.84 -4.65
CA ARG A 122 9.84 -21.59 -5.06
C ARG A 122 10.64 -20.84 -6.12
N GLU A 123 9.96 -20.26 -7.11
CA GLU A 123 10.59 -19.43 -8.15
C GLU A 123 11.21 -18.16 -7.59
N ILE A 124 10.46 -17.40 -6.77
CA ILE A 124 10.93 -16.17 -6.12
C ILE A 124 12.16 -16.45 -5.27
N THR A 125 12.11 -17.45 -4.39
CA THR A 125 13.23 -17.82 -3.51
C THR A 125 14.45 -18.28 -4.30
N GLY A 126 14.23 -19.02 -5.39
CA GLY A 126 15.28 -19.41 -6.33
C GLY A 126 15.91 -18.23 -7.07
N CYS A 127 15.12 -17.24 -7.44
CA CYS A 127 15.62 -16.02 -8.04
C CYS A 127 16.41 -15.19 -7.02
N ILE A 128 15.91 -15.03 -5.81
CA ILE A 128 16.61 -14.34 -4.70
C ILE A 128 17.96 -15.00 -4.39
N GLU A 129 18.02 -16.35 -4.38
CA GLU A 129 19.27 -17.09 -4.17
C GLU A 129 20.30 -16.80 -5.26
N LYS A 130 19.88 -16.81 -6.52
CA LYS A 130 20.76 -16.75 -7.70
C LYS A 130 21.10 -15.33 -8.15
N ALA A 131 20.29 -14.34 -7.79
CA ALA A 131 20.48 -12.96 -8.24
C ALA A 131 21.87 -12.45 -7.86
N ARG A 132 22.55 -11.77 -8.79
CA ARG A 132 23.85 -11.12 -8.53
C ARG A 132 23.69 -10.05 -7.47
N ASN A 133 22.78 -9.09 -7.69
CA ASN A 133 22.37 -8.08 -6.72
C ASN A 133 20.83 -8.03 -6.63
N ILE A 134 20.34 -7.60 -5.47
CA ILE A 134 18.93 -7.35 -5.21
C ILE A 134 18.76 -5.87 -4.87
N TRP A 135 17.94 -5.20 -5.69
CA TRP A 135 17.61 -3.80 -5.52
C TRP A 135 16.18 -3.71 -4.97
N VAL A 136 16.04 -3.36 -3.70
CA VAL A 136 14.73 -3.25 -3.05
C VAL A 136 14.27 -1.80 -3.09
N ILE A 137 13.07 -1.55 -3.61
CA ILE A 137 12.54 -0.18 -3.78
C ILE A 137 11.21 -0.03 -3.06
N GLY A 138 11.06 1.06 -2.32
CA GLY A 138 9.80 1.50 -1.72
C GLY A 138 9.74 3.01 -1.54
N TYR A 139 8.57 3.59 -1.72
CA TYR A 139 8.35 5.02 -1.53
C TYR A 139 7.27 5.29 -0.48
N GLY A 140 7.44 6.35 0.31
CA GLY A 140 6.49 6.72 1.36
C GLY A 140 6.34 5.58 2.37
N ASN A 141 5.11 5.21 2.71
CA ASN A 141 4.84 4.13 3.66
C ASN A 141 5.31 2.74 3.16
N SER A 142 5.40 2.54 1.85
CA SER A 142 5.93 1.29 1.27
C SER A 142 7.45 1.13 1.49
N TYR A 143 8.15 2.21 1.87
CA TYR A 143 9.58 2.14 2.20
C TYR A 143 9.85 1.29 3.46
N MET A 144 8.92 1.29 4.43
CA MET A 144 9.10 0.52 5.66
C MET A 144 9.13 -1.00 5.42
N PRO A 145 8.16 -1.62 4.74
CA PRO A 145 8.25 -3.05 4.41
C PRO A 145 9.38 -3.35 3.42
N ALA A 146 9.76 -2.43 2.52
CA ALA A 146 10.94 -2.58 1.66
C ALA A 146 12.23 -2.63 2.49
N MET A 147 12.39 -1.72 3.45
CA MET A 147 13.52 -1.70 4.38
C MET A 147 13.57 -2.98 5.23
N TYR A 148 12.42 -3.44 5.72
CA TYR A 148 12.34 -4.70 6.45
C TYR A 148 12.86 -5.88 5.61
N LEU A 149 12.37 -6.03 4.38
CA LEU A 149 12.84 -7.06 3.46
C LEU A 149 14.37 -6.99 3.27
N ARG A 150 14.88 -5.79 2.99
CA ARG A 150 16.33 -5.57 2.85
C ARG A 150 17.09 -6.01 4.10
N GLN A 151 16.60 -5.64 5.29
CA GLN A 151 17.28 -5.98 6.56
C GLN A 151 17.28 -7.48 6.84
N GLN A 152 16.26 -8.21 6.44
CA GLN A 152 16.24 -9.67 6.55
C GLN A 152 17.21 -10.31 5.54
N LEU A 153 17.12 -9.91 4.27
CA LEU A 153 17.92 -10.52 3.20
C LEU A 153 19.41 -10.26 3.33
N VAL A 154 19.85 -9.08 3.81
CA VAL A 154 21.26 -8.78 3.99
C VAL A 154 21.93 -9.66 5.05
N GLN A 155 21.17 -10.20 5.99
CA GLN A 155 21.64 -11.17 6.96
C GLN A 155 21.90 -12.54 6.32
N LEU A 156 21.19 -12.87 5.25
CA LEU A 156 21.24 -14.16 4.58
C LEU A 156 22.25 -14.18 3.43
N ARG A 157 22.38 -13.06 2.70
CA ARG A 157 23.24 -12.97 1.52
C ARG A 157 23.82 -11.57 1.29
N PRO A 158 24.95 -11.42 0.57
CA PRO A 158 25.47 -10.12 0.13
C PRO A 158 24.67 -9.54 -1.05
N GLY A 159 24.97 -8.29 -1.43
CA GLY A 159 24.44 -7.65 -2.64
C GLY A 159 22.96 -7.29 -2.52
N VAL A 160 22.50 -6.81 -1.35
CA VAL A 160 21.10 -6.36 -1.14
C VAL A 160 21.09 -4.89 -0.76
N GLU A 161 20.51 -4.08 -1.62
CA GLU A 161 20.45 -2.62 -1.48
C GLU A 161 19.03 -2.12 -1.37
N ILE A 162 18.83 -1.02 -0.65
CA ILE A 162 17.53 -0.33 -0.53
C ILE A 162 17.56 1.00 -1.28
N LEU A 163 16.51 1.31 -2.00
CA LEU A 163 16.34 2.56 -2.74
C LEU A 163 14.95 3.17 -2.46
N PRO A 164 14.81 4.49 -2.57
CA PRO A 164 15.88 5.46 -2.73
C PRO A 164 16.73 5.62 -1.47
N ARG A 165 18.00 5.92 -1.63
CA ARG A 165 18.86 6.30 -0.50
C ARG A 165 18.64 7.77 -0.15
N PRO A 166 18.62 8.15 1.13
CA PRO A 166 18.46 9.55 1.53
C PRO A 166 19.51 10.46 0.87
N GLY A 167 19.04 11.54 0.25
CA GLY A 167 19.90 12.55 -0.36
C GLY A 167 20.58 12.13 -1.67
N GLN A 168 20.27 10.97 -2.23
CA GLN A 168 20.85 10.49 -3.49
C GLN A 168 19.80 10.37 -4.60
N ALA A 169 20.24 10.60 -5.83
CA ALA A 169 19.43 10.41 -7.03
C ALA A 169 19.44 8.92 -7.42
N ILE A 170 18.25 8.34 -7.55
CA ILE A 170 18.07 6.90 -7.81
C ILE A 170 18.69 6.45 -9.15
N GLU A 171 18.80 7.35 -10.10
CA GLU A 171 19.35 7.08 -11.43
C GLU A 171 20.80 6.59 -11.36
N LYS A 172 21.60 7.16 -10.44
CA LYS A 172 22.99 6.78 -10.26
C LYS A 172 23.13 5.36 -9.71
N ASP A 173 22.25 5.00 -8.76
CA ASP A 173 22.25 3.66 -8.19
C ASP A 173 21.81 2.63 -9.23
N LEU A 174 20.71 2.92 -9.95
CA LEU A 174 20.12 2.01 -10.93
C LEU A 174 20.90 1.88 -12.24
N SER A 175 21.86 2.77 -12.52
CA SER A 175 22.75 2.62 -13.69
C SER A 175 23.56 1.31 -13.67
N GLY A 176 23.69 0.68 -12.49
CA GLY A 176 24.32 -0.62 -12.31
C GLY A 176 23.40 -1.83 -12.46
N LEU A 177 22.07 -1.62 -12.66
CA LEU A 177 21.11 -2.70 -12.85
C LEU A 177 21.30 -3.38 -14.22
N THR A 178 21.44 -4.70 -14.22
CA THR A 178 21.67 -5.48 -15.45
C THR A 178 20.96 -6.83 -15.38
N GLU A 179 21.04 -7.60 -16.45
CA GLU A 179 20.65 -9.00 -16.48
C GLU A 179 21.33 -9.79 -15.33
N GLY A 180 20.58 -10.68 -14.68
CA GLY A 180 21.03 -11.44 -13.51
C GLY A 180 20.86 -10.72 -12.17
N ASP A 181 20.41 -9.47 -12.15
CA ASP A 181 19.94 -8.76 -10.94
C ASP A 181 18.45 -8.99 -10.73
N LEU A 182 17.99 -8.72 -9.50
CA LEU A 182 16.57 -8.72 -9.12
C LEU A 182 16.16 -7.34 -8.62
N LEU A 183 15.16 -6.75 -9.24
CA LEU A 183 14.47 -5.58 -8.73
C LEU A 183 13.26 -6.02 -7.91
N VAL A 184 13.23 -5.71 -6.62
CA VAL A 184 12.06 -5.91 -5.76
C VAL A 184 11.40 -4.58 -5.51
N VAL A 185 10.17 -4.41 -6.00
CA VAL A 185 9.40 -3.18 -5.83
C VAL A 185 8.29 -3.42 -4.83
N VAL A 186 8.26 -2.61 -3.78
CA VAL A 186 7.15 -2.56 -2.81
C VAL A 186 6.33 -1.32 -3.06
N GLY A 187 5.06 -1.50 -3.43
CA GLY A 187 4.18 -0.39 -3.79
C GLY A 187 2.72 -0.68 -3.46
N PHE A 188 2.18 0.01 -2.43
CA PHE A 188 0.80 -0.11 -1.99
C PHE A 188 0.00 1.15 -2.31
N ARG A 189 -1.29 1.00 -2.61
CA ARG A 189 -2.28 2.08 -2.79
C ARG A 189 -1.84 3.18 -3.76
N ARG A 190 -1.29 4.30 -3.25
CA ARG A 190 -0.85 5.45 -4.04
C ARG A 190 0.48 5.18 -4.72
N ARG A 191 0.45 4.44 -5.80
CA ARG A 191 1.63 4.10 -6.58
C ARG A 191 2.12 5.32 -7.34
N LYS A 192 3.39 5.63 -7.17
CA LYS A 192 4.02 6.72 -7.94
C LYS A 192 4.31 6.25 -9.36
N GLU A 193 4.13 7.13 -10.33
CA GLU A 193 4.46 6.86 -11.74
C GLU A 193 5.91 6.37 -11.93
N VAL A 194 6.80 6.81 -11.05
CA VAL A 194 8.21 6.36 -11.04
C VAL A 194 8.33 4.84 -10.88
N ILE A 195 7.44 4.17 -10.13
CA ILE A 195 7.44 2.71 -9.98
C ILE A 195 7.26 2.03 -11.34
N TYR A 196 6.29 2.47 -12.13
CA TYR A 196 6.08 1.96 -13.48
C TYR A 196 7.33 2.11 -14.35
N LYS A 197 7.95 3.30 -14.35
CA LYS A 197 9.17 3.58 -15.12
C LYS A 197 10.35 2.71 -14.70
N LEU A 198 10.49 2.48 -13.39
CA LEU A 198 11.55 1.63 -12.83
C LEU A 198 11.38 0.16 -13.23
N MET A 199 10.17 -0.38 -13.14
CA MET A 199 9.89 -1.76 -13.52
C MET A 199 10.07 -1.96 -15.04
N LYS A 200 9.65 -0.98 -15.84
CA LYS A 200 9.86 -1.00 -17.28
C LYS A 200 11.35 -1.00 -17.63
N TYR A 201 12.14 -0.14 -16.99
CA TYR A 201 13.59 -0.12 -17.17
C TYR A 201 14.24 -1.45 -16.78
N ALA A 202 13.82 -2.07 -15.67
CA ALA A 202 14.33 -3.37 -15.27
C ALA A 202 14.06 -4.45 -16.31
N GLN A 203 12.88 -4.47 -16.94
CA GLN A 203 12.59 -5.37 -18.07
C GLN A 203 13.49 -5.10 -19.29
N GLU A 204 13.71 -3.81 -19.61
CA GLU A 204 14.54 -3.41 -20.76
C GLU A 204 16.00 -3.89 -20.62
N VAL A 205 16.53 -3.94 -19.39
CA VAL A 205 17.89 -4.43 -19.10
C VAL A 205 17.96 -5.93 -18.79
N GLY A 206 16.83 -6.65 -18.84
CA GLY A 206 16.76 -8.08 -18.58
C GLY A 206 16.81 -8.48 -17.10
N ALA A 207 16.66 -7.55 -16.16
CA ALA A 207 16.61 -7.85 -14.74
C ALA A 207 15.28 -8.50 -14.35
N GLY A 208 15.31 -9.43 -13.38
CA GLY A 208 14.09 -9.99 -12.80
C GLY A 208 13.32 -8.92 -12.00
N VAL A 209 11.99 -8.98 -12.01
CA VAL A 209 11.14 -8.04 -11.27
C VAL A 209 10.17 -8.79 -10.35
N LEU A 210 10.30 -8.58 -9.05
CA LEU A 210 9.32 -8.99 -8.03
C LEU A 210 8.54 -7.77 -7.57
N TYR A 211 7.23 -7.79 -7.72
CA TYR A 211 6.34 -6.72 -7.28
C TYR A 211 5.52 -7.15 -6.07
N VAL A 212 5.65 -6.42 -4.96
CA VAL A 212 4.86 -6.61 -3.73
C VAL A 212 3.86 -5.46 -3.64
N THR A 213 2.57 -5.79 -3.72
CA THR A 213 1.50 -4.79 -3.87
C THR A 213 0.22 -5.21 -3.14
N ASP A 214 -0.79 -4.35 -3.17
CA ASP A 214 -2.11 -4.67 -2.64
C ASP A 214 -3.04 -5.30 -3.70
N GLN A 215 -4.28 -5.60 -3.28
CA GLN A 215 -5.30 -6.26 -4.10
C GLN A 215 -5.90 -5.35 -5.20
N SER A 216 -5.57 -4.05 -5.25
CA SER A 216 -6.14 -3.17 -6.26
C SER A 216 -5.60 -3.53 -7.66
N GLU A 217 -6.49 -3.47 -8.65
CA GLU A 217 -6.13 -3.72 -10.05
C GLU A 217 -5.07 -2.70 -10.49
N ASP A 218 -3.96 -3.19 -11.04
CA ASP A 218 -2.83 -2.36 -11.43
C ASP A 218 -2.20 -2.87 -12.73
N LYS A 219 -2.16 -2.00 -13.73
CA LYS A 219 -1.47 -2.26 -15.00
C LYS A 219 0.04 -2.48 -14.81
N THR A 220 0.60 -1.98 -13.71
CA THR A 220 2.02 -2.13 -13.37
C THR A 220 2.39 -3.57 -13.06
N SER A 221 1.46 -4.39 -12.54
CA SER A 221 1.73 -5.80 -12.26
C SER A 221 2.06 -6.62 -13.52
N GLY A 222 1.63 -6.18 -14.69
CA GLY A 222 2.01 -6.79 -15.97
C GLY A 222 3.50 -6.62 -16.35
N LEU A 223 4.24 -5.77 -15.64
CA LEU A 223 5.69 -5.59 -15.80
C LEU A 223 6.53 -6.47 -14.85
N ALA A 224 5.90 -7.21 -13.94
CA ALA A 224 6.60 -8.07 -12.99
C ALA A 224 6.65 -9.53 -13.48
N ASN A 225 7.77 -10.21 -13.21
CA ASN A 225 7.86 -11.66 -13.34
C ASN A 225 7.02 -12.35 -12.27
N TRP A 226 7.02 -11.80 -11.07
CA TRP A 226 6.23 -12.30 -9.95
C TRP A 226 5.53 -11.14 -9.23
N THR A 227 4.26 -11.36 -8.86
CA THR A 227 3.49 -10.39 -8.07
C THR A 227 2.99 -11.05 -6.79
N LEU A 228 3.40 -10.51 -5.65
CA LEU A 228 2.87 -10.87 -4.33
C LEU A 228 1.83 -9.83 -3.90
N ARG A 229 0.59 -10.28 -3.68
CA ARG A 229 -0.52 -9.41 -3.30
C ARG A 229 -0.85 -9.54 -1.82
N CYS A 230 -0.88 -8.40 -1.12
CA CYS A 230 -1.22 -8.31 0.29
C CYS A 230 -2.54 -7.56 0.48
N VAL A 231 -3.31 -7.95 1.47
CA VAL A 231 -4.48 -7.18 1.92
C VAL A 231 -4.00 -6.16 2.94
N VAL A 232 -4.27 -4.87 2.70
CA VAL A 232 -3.82 -3.76 3.55
C VAL A 232 -5.00 -3.01 4.18
N ARG A 233 -6.11 -3.70 4.44
CA ARG A 233 -7.30 -3.09 5.06
C ARG A 233 -7.00 -2.69 6.50
N SER A 234 -7.67 -1.66 6.95
CA SER A 234 -7.61 -1.21 8.34
C SER A 234 -8.99 -0.78 8.82
N THR A 235 -9.18 -0.77 10.10
CA THR A 235 -10.33 -0.19 10.78
C THR A 235 -10.16 1.33 11.02
N SER A 236 -9.03 1.92 10.58
CA SER A 236 -8.68 3.31 10.80
C SER A 236 -8.34 4.04 9.49
N LEU A 237 -7.89 5.30 9.61
CA LEU A 237 -7.44 6.14 8.49
C LEU A 237 -6.16 5.64 7.81
N PHE A 238 -5.41 4.77 8.47
CA PHE A 238 -4.13 4.27 8.00
C PHE A 238 -4.26 2.87 7.45
N ASP A 239 -3.60 2.58 6.32
CA ASP A 239 -3.48 1.21 5.84
C ASP A 239 -2.67 0.36 6.82
N SER A 240 -3.06 -0.90 7.01
CA SER A 240 -2.27 -1.87 7.76
C SER A 240 -1.29 -2.60 6.84
N TYR A 241 -0.04 -2.67 7.25
CA TYR A 241 1.01 -3.40 6.54
C TYR A 241 1.41 -4.71 7.24
N ILE A 242 0.68 -5.15 8.27
CA ILE A 242 0.99 -6.37 9.04
C ILE A 242 1.06 -7.58 8.12
N ALA A 243 0.09 -7.76 7.23
CA ALA A 243 0.09 -8.87 6.28
C ALA A 243 1.28 -8.81 5.31
N ALA A 244 1.67 -7.60 4.88
CA ALA A 244 2.83 -7.41 4.02
C ALA A 244 4.13 -7.79 4.74
N PHE A 245 4.33 -7.34 6.00
CA PHE A 245 5.48 -7.74 6.81
C PHE A 245 5.52 -9.25 7.03
N SER A 246 4.39 -9.88 7.36
CA SER A 246 4.28 -11.31 7.55
C SER A 246 4.63 -12.09 6.29
N LEU A 247 4.12 -11.67 5.13
CA LEU A 247 4.41 -12.30 3.84
C LEU A 247 5.91 -12.18 3.49
N LEU A 248 6.50 -11.00 3.65
CA LEU A 248 7.92 -10.78 3.41
C LEU A 248 8.80 -11.59 4.37
N ASN A 249 8.37 -11.73 5.64
CA ASN A 249 9.04 -12.60 6.61
C ASN A 249 9.03 -14.06 6.15
N TYR A 250 7.89 -14.55 5.69
CA TYR A 250 7.75 -15.91 5.16
C TYR A 250 8.67 -16.15 3.95
N ILE A 251 8.74 -15.20 3.02
CA ILE A 251 9.68 -15.28 1.88
C ILE A 251 11.14 -15.34 2.38
N CYS A 252 11.51 -14.50 3.36
CA CYS A 252 12.86 -14.53 3.93
C CYS A 252 13.18 -15.84 4.65
N ALA A 253 12.23 -16.40 5.39
CA ALA A 253 12.38 -17.73 6.02
C ALA A 253 12.60 -18.81 4.96
N SER A 254 11.79 -18.81 3.89
CA SER A 254 11.94 -19.75 2.78
C SER A 254 13.28 -19.59 2.03
N VAL A 255 13.80 -18.36 1.91
CA VAL A 255 15.15 -18.08 1.38
C VAL A 255 16.23 -18.63 2.33
N SER A 256 16.07 -18.46 3.64
CA SER A 256 16.99 -19.00 4.65
C SER A 256 17.08 -20.52 4.56
N ASP A 257 15.94 -21.20 4.48
CA ASP A 257 15.88 -22.65 4.34
C ASP A 257 16.58 -23.13 3.06
N ARG A 258 16.38 -22.40 1.96
CA ARG A 258 17.00 -22.70 0.67
C ARG A 258 18.51 -22.51 0.67
N LEU A 259 19.00 -21.44 1.28
CA LEU A 259 20.44 -21.14 1.42
C LEU A 259 21.14 -22.05 2.43
N GLY A 260 20.40 -22.59 3.40
CA GLY A 260 20.86 -23.55 4.38
C GLY A 260 22.15 -23.11 5.10
N ARG A 261 23.22 -23.88 4.92
CA ARG A 261 24.49 -23.64 5.60
C ARG A 261 25.12 -22.28 5.28
N ALA A 262 24.97 -21.79 4.05
CA ALA A 262 25.54 -20.50 3.65
C ALA A 262 24.91 -19.33 4.43
N ALA A 263 23.61 -19.37 4.69
CA ALA A 263 22.93 -18.38 5.53
C ALA A 263 23.41 -18.45 7.00
N SER A 264 23.52 -19.65 7.56
CA SER A 264 24.01 -19.86 8.92
C SER A 264 25.45 -19.36 9.13
N ASP A 265 26.34 -19.67 8.20
CA ASP A 265 27.75 -19.22 8.25
C ASP A 265 27.84 -17.68 8.19
N ARG A 266 26.98 -17.04 7.38
CA ARG A 266 26.93 -15.59 7.28
C ARG A 266 26.42 -14.93 8.57
N LEU A 267 25.34 -15.48 9.17
CA LEU A 267 24.83 -15.01 10.47
C LEU A 267 25.90 -15.12 11.56
N SER A 268 26.56 -16.27 11.66
CA SER A 268 27.65 -16.49 12.63
C SER A 268 28.83 -15.54 12.43
N LYS A 269 29.12 -15.16 11.15
CA LYS A 269 30.14 -14.14 10.86
C LYS A 269 29.71 -12.75 11.35
N ALA A 270 28.42 -12.40 11.16
CA ALA A 270 27.88 -11.12 11.61
C ALA A 270 27.87 -11.01 13.15
N GLU A 271 27.57 -12.10 13.86
CA GLU A 271 27.65 -12.15 15.33
C GLU A 271 29.07 -11.92 15.83
N ARG A 272 30.06 -12.63 15.27
CA ARG A 272 31.48 -12.40 15.61
C ARG A 272 31.92 -10.95 15.40
N LEU A 273 31.49 -10.30 14.31
CA LEU A 273 31.79 -8.90 14.06
C LEU A 273 31.12 -7.98 15.09
N ARG A 274 29.92 -8.31 15.54
CA ARG A 274 29.24 -7.54 16.60
C ARG A 274 30.06 -7.53 17.89
N ASP A 275 30.64 -8.67 18.27
CA ASP A 275 31.49 -8.75 19.46
C ASP A 275 32.77 -7.92 19.32
N VAL A 276 33.36 -7.84 18.11
CA VAL A 276 34.54 -6.99 17.83
C VAL A 276 34.17 -5.50 17.91
N PHE A 277 32.97 -5.09 17.49
CA PHE A 277 32.55 -3.69 17.47
C PHE A 277 31.78 -3.25 18.74
N ARG A 278 31.53 -4.15 19.68
CA ARG A 278 31.08 -3.75 21.01
C ARG A 278 32.18 -2.94 21.68
N CYS A 279 31.97 -1.63 21.86
CA CYS A 279 32.74 -0.87 22.80
C CYS A 279 32.59 -1.53 24.17
N PRO A 280 33.66 -1.82 24.93
CA PRO A 280 33.53 -2.11 26.34
C PRO A 280 32.86 -0.87 26.99
N ASP A 281 31.81 -1.09 27.80
CA ASP A 281 31.11 -0.10 28.61
C ASP A 281 32.08 0.63 29.54
#